data_033a51e139d5a06070adbef375bd93b3
#
_entry.id   033a51e139d5a06070adbef375bd93b3
#
_cell.length_a   1.000
_cell.length_b   1.000
_cell.length_c   1.000
_cell.angle_alpha   90.00
_cell.angle_beta   90.00
_cell.angle_gamma   90.00
#
_symmetry.space_group_name_H-M   'P 1'
#
loop_
_entity.id
_entity.type
_entity.pdbx_description
1 polymer ?
#
loop_
_entity_poly.entity_id
_entity_poly.type
_entity_poly.pdbx_seq_one_letter_code
_entity_poly.pdbx_strand_id
1 'polypeptide(L)'
;MITDEAFRQAVKAAIAEHKKDRNIAFTWEGQTYWIKRRLSNGRNQFAKSSVNVQFYTEIARSSIAHTLTGLSPEIVYLDADCMVTRAAGENINHWMRRRDVSEEEKLEILIRTGQALGELHQAGMTHGRPALRDFLYEDGRVTLLDWENMPRWDNKKKRMTMDYLLLLLLLFREPYSEIDYIKALEKGYTGVNGGETRKWARAFLKKHALIGHLAKALDVFHMKDVEAFSRLYRYLAD
;
A
#
# COMPACT_ATOMS: atom_id res chain seq x y z
N MET A 1 -20.51 -5.11 -10.70
CA MET A 1 -20.04 -4.89 -12.11
C MET A 1 -21.06 -4.05 -12.83
N ILE A 2 -20.63 -2.95 -13.46
CA ILE A 2 -21.48 -2.11 -14.31
C ILE A 2 -21.55 -2.75 -15.69
N THR A 3 -22.75 -3.03 -16.17
CA THR A 3 -22.99 -3.67 -17.49
C THR A 3 -23.55 -2.70 -18.51
N ASP A 4 -23.73 -1.44 -18.15
CA ASP A 4 -24.26 -0.38 -19.02
C ASP A 4 -23.32 -0.14 -20.21
N GLU A 5 -23.88 -0.13 -21.43
CA GLU A 5 -23.14 0.12 -22.67
C GLU A 5 -22.63 1.55 -22.73
N ALA A 6 -23.36 2.54 -22.20
CA ALA A 6 -22.91 3.92 -22.14
C ALA A 6 -21.67 4.08 -21.25
N PHE A 7 -21.61 3.38 -20.10
CA PHE A 7 -20.41 3.33 -19.26
C PHE A 7 -19.22 2.72 -20.02
N ARG A 8 -19.43 1.62 -20.75
CA ARG A 8 -18.37 1.00 -21.57
C ARG A 8 -17.84 1.95 -22.64
N GLN A 9 -18.70 2.73 -23.28
CA GLN A 9 -18.28 3.73 -24.25
C GLN A 9 -17.47 4.87 -23.60
N ALA A 10 -17.86 5.32 -22.39
CA ALA A 10 -17.10 6.29 -21.63
C ALA A 10 -15.69 5.77 -21.28
N VAL A 11 -15.56 4.51 -20.85
CA VAL A 11 -14.25 3.86 -20.59
C VAL A 11 -13.40 3.84 -21.86
N LYS A 12 -13.97 3.45 -23.03
CA LYS A 12 -13.25 3.43 -24.30
C LYS A 12 -12.82 4.82 -24.72
N ALA A 13 -13.67 5.83 -24.56
CA ALA A 13 -13.35 7.23 -24.88
C ALA A 13 -12.19 7.73 -24.02
N ALA A 14 -12.24 7.52 -22.70
CA ALA A 14 -11.16 7.90 -21.80
C ALA A 14 -9.82 7.22 -22.17
N ILE A 15 -9.86 5.95 -22.55
CA ILE A 15 -8.65 5.21 -23.02
C ILE A 15 -8.13 5.79 -24.33
N ALA A 16 -9.00 6.20 -25.26
CA ALA A 16 -8.60 6.76 -26.54
C ALA A 16 -7.93 8.14 -26.41
N GLU A 17 -8.33 8.95 -25.43
CA GLU A 17 -7.71 10.23 -25.10
C GLU A 17 -6.33 10.06 -24.43
N HIS A 18 -6.16 9.00 -23.63
CA HIS A 18 -4.98 8.74 -22.81
C HIS A 18 -4.18 7.50 -23.27
N LYS A 19 -3.83 7.45 -24.58
CA LYS A 19 -3.25 6.24 -25.21
C LYS A 19 -1.99 5.68 -24.56
N LYS A 20 -1.20 6.52 -23.87
CA LYS A 20 0.09 6.15 -23.27
C LYS A 20 -0.01 5.89 -21.75
N ASP A 21 -1.12 6.27 -21.12
CA ASP A 21 -1.27 6.20 -19.68
C ASP A 21 -1.75 4.82 -19.24
N ARG A 22 -1.11 4.27 -18.21
CA ARG A 22 -1.52 3.01 -17.60
C ARG A 22 -2.71 3.22 -16.66
N ASN A 23 -2.71 4.33 -15.93
CA ASN A 23 -3.76 4.69 -14.97
C ASN A 23 -4.44 5.97 -15.45
N ILE A 24 -5.76 5.94 -15.60
CA ILE A 24 -6.55 7.04 -16.14
C ILE A 24 -7.71 7.29 -15.19
N ALA A 25 -7.85 8.55 -14.74
CA ALA A 25 -9.05 8.97 -14.03
C ALA A 25 -10.09 9.48 -15.03
N PHE A 26 -11.36 9.15 -14.82
CA PHE A 26 -12.47 9.75 -15.57
C PHE A 26 -13.71 9.89 -14.69
N THR A 27 -14.60 10.80 -15.08
CA THR A 27 -15.86 11.04 -14.37
C THR A 27 -17.03 10.50 -15.18
N TRP A 28 -17.93 9.77 -14.54
CA TRP A 28 -19.16 9.27 -15.10
C TRP A 28 -20.31 9.50 -14.10
N GLU A 29 -21.35 10.19 -14.54
CA GLU A 29 -22.53 10.53 -13.71
C GLU A 29 -22.15 11.17 -12.35
N GLY A 30 -21.19 12.09 -12.38
CA GLY A 30 -20.71 12.79 -11.18
C GLY A 30 -19.77 11.97 -10.26
N GLN A 31 -19.54 10.69 -10.56
CA GLN A 31 -18.66 9.80 -9.82
C GLN A 31 -17.31 9.66 -10.51
N THR A 32 -16.21 9.70 -9.76
CA THR A 32 -14.86 9.45 -10.30
C THR A 32 -14.54 7.96 -10.29
N TYR A 33 -13.90 7.54 -11.37
CA TYR A 33 -13.42 6.18 -11.58
C TYR A 33 -11.97 6.17 -12.03
N TRP A 34 -11.27 5.05 -11.76
CA TRP A 34 -9.91 4.82 -12.20
C TRP A 34 -9.83 3.60 -13.11
N ILE A 35 -9.33 3.81 -14.33
CA ILE A 35 -8.99 2.74 -15.27
C ILE A 35 -7.54 2.38 -15.05
N LYS A 36 -7.25 1.09 -14.78
CA LYS A 36 -5.89 0.53 -14.82
C LYS A 36 -5.77 -0.38 -16.03
N ARG A 37 -4.84 -0.04 -16.92
CA ARG A 37 -4.67 -0.75 -18.20
C ARG A 37 -3.56 -1.78 -18.10
N ARG A 38 -3.69 -2.87 -18.85
CA ARG A 38 -2.67 -3.89 -19.05
C ARG A 38 -1.58 -3.41 -20.01
N LEU A 39 -0.84 -2.38 -19.62
CA LEU A 39 0.26 -1.82 -20.39
C LEU A 39 1.61 -2.04 -19.71
N SER A 40 2.65 -2.27 -20.51
CA SER A 40 4.04 -2.27 -20.03
C SER A 40 4.51 -0.84 -19.79
N ASN A 41 5.08 -0.59 -18.63
CA ASN A 41 5.67 0.71 -18.30
C ASN A 41 7.06 0.93 -18.91
N GLY A 42 7.56 0.03 -19.75
CA GLY A 42 8.89 0.11 -20.37
C GLY A 42 10.08 0.08 -19.40
N ARG A 43 9.83 0.04 -18.10
CA ARG A 43 10.88 0.04 -17.05
C ARG A 43 11.19 -1.39 -16.60
N ASN A 44 12.45 -1.83 -16.81
CA ASN A 44 13.03 -3.06 -16.25
C ASN A 44 12.29 -4.38 -16.56
N GLN A 45 12.29 -4.79 -17.83
CA GLN A 45 11.72 -6.08 -18.26
C GLN A 45 12.45 -7.31 -17.66
N PHE A 46 13.68 -7.17 -17.19
CA PHE A 46 14.51 -8.29 -16.71
C PHE A 46 14.26 -8.72 -15.25
N ALA A 47 13.58 -7.92 -14.44
CA ALA A 47 13.43 -8.18 -13.01
C ALA A 47 11.99 -8.37 -12.52
N LYS A 48 10.99 -8.22 -13.38
CA LYS A 48 9.56 -8.32 -13.01
C LYS A 48 8.89 -9.46 -13.76
N SER A 49 7.90 -10.07 -13.11
CA SER A 49 6.93 -10.97 -13.76
C SER A 49 6.29 -10.28 -14.98
N SER A 50 5.83 -11.06 -15.95
CA SER A 50 5.21 -10.49 -17.16
C SER A 50 4.04 -9.56 -16.81
N VAL A 51 3.79 -8.57 -17.66
CA VAL A 51 2.68 -7.61 -17.50
C VAL A 51 1.35 -8.32 -17.27
N ASN A 52 1.13 -9.44 -17.96
CA ASN A 52 -0.06 -10.25 -17.80
C ASN A 52 -0.18 -10.84 -16.40
N VAL A 53 0.91 -11.43 -15.87
CA VAL A 53 0.91 -12.01 -14.53
C VAL A 53 0.64 -10.93 -13.48
N GLN A 54 1.26 -9.77 -13.60
CA GLN A 54 1.01 -8.64 -12.67
C GLN A 54 -0.45 -8.19 -12.72
N PHE A 55 -0.99 -7.98 -13.91
CA PHE A 55 -2.36 -7.49 -14.11
C PHE A 55 -3.40 -8.46 -13.53
N TYR A 56 -3.32 -9.75 -13.89
CA TYR A 56 -4.27 -10.74 -13.37
C TYR A 56 -4.08 -11.07 -11.89
N THR A 57 -2.84 -11.01 -11.40
CA THR A 57 -2.56 -11.11 -9.96
C THR A 57 -3.23 -9.97 -9.20
N GLU A 58 -3.13 -8.75 -9.71
CA GLU A 58 -3.75 -7.59 -9.09
C GLU A 58 -5.28 -7.72 -9.04
N ILE A 59 -5.92 -8.10 -10.15
CA ILE A 59 -7.37 -8.34 -10.19
C ILE A 59 -7.78 -9.38 -9.15
N ALA A 60 -7.13 -10.54 -9.16
CA ALA A 60 -7.47 -11.63 -8.26
C ALA A 60 -7.32 -11.21 -6.78
N ARG A 61 -6.18 -10.62 -6.43
CA ARG A 61 -5.88 -10.24 -5.05
C ARG A 61 -6.72 -9.05 -4.56
N SER A 62 -6.94 -8.06 -5.42
CA SER A 62 -7.84 -6.93 -5.14
C SER A 62 -9.27 -7.42 -4.89
N SER A 63 -9.78 -8.32 -5.73
CA SER A 63 -11.12 -8.89 -5.55
C SER A 63 -11.25 -9.69 -4.26
N ILE A 64 -10.24 -10.50 -3.91
CA ILE A 64 -10.23 -11.25 -2.65
C ILE A 64 -10.17 -10.29 -1.45
N ALA A 65 -9.29 -9.28 -1.49
CA ALA A 65 -9.19 -8.28 -0.42
C ALA A 65 -10.50 -7.51 -0.23
N HIS A 66 -11.13 -7.09 -1.33
CA HIS A 66 -12.45 -6.45 -1.29
C HIS A 66 -13.51 -7.34 -0.63
N THR A 67 -13.59 -8.60 -1.06
CA THR A 67 -14.60 -9.55 -0.56
C THR A 67 -14.39 -9.87 0.93
N LEU A 68 -13.15 -10.05 1.37
CA LEU A 68 -12.86 -10.48 2.74
C LEU A 68 -12.86 -9.32 3.75
N THR A 69 -12.44 -8.11 3.33
CA THR A 69 -12.16 -7.02 4.26
C THR A 69 -12.77 -5.68 3.85
N GLY A 70 -13.21 -5.53 2.61
CA GLY A 70 -13.60 -4.22 2.06
C GLY A 70 -12.44 -3.23 1.88
N LEU A 71 -11.19 -3.66 2.11
CA LEU A 71 -9.99 -2.79 2.07
C LEU A 71 -9.43 -2.56 0.67
N SER A 72 -10.07 -3.05 -0.37
CA SER A 72 -9.69 -2.75 -1.76
C SER A 72 -10.87 -2.07 -2.47
N PRO A 73 -10.63 -1.16 -3.42
CA PRO A 73 -11.71 -0.57 -4.20
C PRO A 73 -12.54 -1.64 -4.92
N GLU A 74 -13.83 -1.38 -5.07
CA GLU A 74 -14.69 -2.23 -5.88
C GLU A 74 -14.28 -2.17 -7.36
N ILE A 75 -14.05 -3.33 -7.98
CA ILE A 75 -13.88 -3.44 -9.42
C ILE A 75 -15.26 -3.40 -10.06
N VAL A 76 -15.60 -2.29 -10.72
CA VAL A 76 -16.92 -2.08 -11.31
C VAL A 76 -17.02 -2.49 -12.77
N TYR A 77 -15.87 -2.57 -13.47
CA TYR A 77 -15.80 -3.05 -14.86
C TYR A 77 -14.46 -3.77 -15.07
N LEU A 78 -14.50 -4.81 -15.88
CA LEU A 78 -13.32 -5.63 -16.21
C LEU A 78 -13.45 -6.16 -17.63
N ASP A 79 -12.36 -6.04 -18.40
CA ASP A 79 -12.17 -6.74 -19.66
C ASP A 79 -10.74 -7.31 -19.77
N ALA A 80 -10.37 -7.78 -20.98
CA ALA A 80 -9.04 -8.38 -21.20
C ALA A 80 -7.89 -7.38 -21.03
N ASP A 81 -8.13 -6.08 -21.20
CA ASP A 81 -7.10 -5.05 -21.33
C ASP A 81 -7.14 -3.99 -20.23
N CYS A 82 -8.23 -3.91 -19.46
CA CYS A 82 -8.34 -2.96 -18.37
C CYS A 82 -9.26 -3.45 -17.24
N MET A 83 -9.03 -2.92 -16.04
CA MET A 83 -9.97 -2.95 -14.94
C MET A 83 -10.34 -1.51 -14.55
N VAL A 84 -11.58 -1.31 -14.10
CA VAL A 84 -12.07 -0.02 -13.61
C VAL A 84 -12.52 -0.17 -12.18
N THR A 85 -12.05 0.72 -11.32
CA THR A 85 -12.46 0.80 -9.91
C THR A 85 -13.12 2.14 -9.62
N ARG A 86 -13.96 2.20 -8.58
CA ARG A 86 -14.39 3.47 -8.00
C ARG A 86 -13.20 4.17 -7.38
N ALA A 87 -13.18 5.52 -7.43
CA ALA A 87 -12.28 6.29 -6.59
C ALA A 87 -12.57 6.01 -5.10
N ALA A 88 -11.54 5.99 -4.29
CA ALA A 88 -11.61 5.65 -2.87
C ALA A 88 -10.79 6.63 -2.01
N GLY A 89 -10.79 7.89 -2.41
CA GLY A 89 -10.10 8.97 -1.72
C GLY A 89 -8.69 9.26 -2.23
N GLU A 90 -7.94 10.00 -1.43
CA GLU A 90 -6.58 10.44 -1.74
C GLU A 90 -5.54 9.62 -0.97
N ASN A 91 -4.32 9.50 -1.54
CA ASN A 91 -3.26 8.75 -0.88
C ASN A 91 -2.78 9.44 0.42
N ILE A 92 -2.38 8.63 1.38
CA ILE A 92 -2.01 9.09 2.71
C ILE A 92 -0.78 10.01 2.68
N ASN A 93 0.17 9.80 1.77
CA ASN A 93 1.30 10.73 1.61
C ASN A 93 0.82 12.15 1.26
N HIS A 94 -0.26 12.29 0.50
CA HIS A 94 -0.85 13.59 0.21
C HIS A 94 -1.44 14.22 1.48
N TRP A 95 -2.25 13.48 2.22
CA TRP A 95 -2.83 13.92 3.50
C TRP A 95 -1.75 14.38 4.50
N MET A 96 -0.69 13.62 4.67
CA MET A 96 0.38 13.93 5.61
C MET A 96 1.17 15.20 5.25
N ARG A 97 1.18 15.61 3.98
CA ARG A 97 1.87 16.82 3.50
C ARG A 97 1.00 18.07 3.50
N ARG A 98 -0.29 17.93 3.69
CA ARG A 98 -1.24 19.04 3.74
C ARG A 98 -1.00 19.89 4.99
N ARG A 99 -1.04 21.21 4.83
CA ARG A 99 -0.89 22.18 5.92
C ARG A 99 -2.23 22.55 6.57
N ASP A 100 -3.32 22.32 5.89
CA ASP A 100 -4.70 22.58 6.33
C ASP A 100 -5.31 21.40 7.10
N VAL A 101 -4.58 20.31 7.30
CA VAL A 101 -4.95 19.14 8.11
C VAL A 101 -4.26 19.24 9.46
N SER A 102 -5.04 19.12 10.55
CA SER A 102 -4.50 19.18 11.92
C SER A 102 -3.60 17.98 12.23
N GLU A 103 -2.71 18.14 13.22
CA GLU A 103 -1.84 17.03 13.66
C GLU A 103 -2.66 15.88 14.26
N GLU A 104 -3.76 16.18 14.96
CA GLU A 104 -4.68 15.18 15.50
C GLU A 104 -5.31 14.34 14.39
N GLU A 105 -5.72 14.98 13.30
CA GLU A 105 -6.29 14.29 12.14
C GLU A 105 -5.25 13.42 11.43
N LYS A 106 -4.02 13.91 11.27
CA LYS A 106 -2.90 13.11 10.71
C LYS A 106 -2.61 11.88 11.55
N LEU A 107 -2.60 12.02 12.87
CA LEU A 107 -2.42 10.88 13.78
C LEU A 107 -3.57 9.87 13.64
N GLU A 108 -4.82 10.35 13.56
CA GLU A 108 -5.98 9.45 13.34
C GLU A 108 -5.90 8.71 12.01
N ILE A 109 -5.52 9.40 10.91
CA ILE A 109 -5.29 8.77 9.60
C ILE A 109 -4.25 7.65 9.70
N LEU A 110 -3.16 7.85 10.43
CA LEU A 110 -2.14 6.83 10.63
C LEU A 110 -2.62 5.68 11.52
N ILE A 111 -3.43 5.95 12.53
CA ILE A 111 -4.10 4.91 13.34
C ILE A 111 -4.98 4.06 12.41
N ARG A 112 -5.83 4.67 11.58
CA ARG A 112 -6.68 3.95 10.61
C ARG A 112 -5.86 3.15 9.60
N THR A 113 -4.74 3.69 9.15
CA THR A 113 -3.81 2.98 8.25
C THR A 113 -3.24 1.72 8.90
N GLY A 114 -2.83 1.82 10.16
CA GLY A 114 -2.37 0.67 10.93
C GLY A 114 -3.47 -0.37 11.13
N GLN A 115 -4.69 0.07 11.48
CA GLN A 115 -5.86 -0.80 11.61
C GLN A 115 -6.13 -1.57 10.33
N ALA A 116 -6.17 -0.89 9.18
CA ALA A 116 -6.42 -1.52 7.88
C ALA A 116 -5.40 -2.63 7.56
N LEU A 117 -4.10 -2.41 7.81
CA LEU A 117 -3.11 -3.48 7.65
C LEU A 117 -3.32 -4.61 8.65
N GLY A 118 -3.72 -4.29 9.89
CA GLY A 118 -4.05 -5.28 10.92
C GLY A 118 -5.23 -6.17 10.53
N GLU A 119 -6.32 -5.59 10.03
CA GLU A 119 -7.52 -6.26 9.53
C GLU A 119 -7.20 -7.18 8.34
N LEU A 120 -6.40 -6.68 7.39
CA LEU A 120 -5.92 -7.50 6.27
C LEU A 120 -5.19 -8.76 6.76
N HIS A 121 -4.30 -8.59 7.73
CA HIS A 121 -3.55 -9.70 8.33
C HIS A 121 -4.43 -10.66 9.12
N GLN A 122 -5.45 -10.18 9.84
CA GLN A 122 -6.43 -11.05 10.51
C GLN A 122 -7.21 -11.88 9.51
N ALA A 123 -7.63 -11.30 8.38
CA ALA A 123 -8.27 -12.02 7.28
C ALA A 123 -7.35 -13.05 6.58
N GLY A 124 -6.10 -13.17 7.02
CA GLY A 124 -5.14 -14.13 6.45
C GLY A 124 -4.42 -13.66 5.20
N MET A 125 -4.66 -12.43 4.77
CA MET A 125 -4.01 -11.83 3.63
C MET A 125 -2.79 -10.99 4.03
N THR A 126 -1.94 -10.69 3.06
CA THR A 126 -0.83 -9.74 3.17
C THR A 126 -0.78 -8.90 1.90
N HIS A 127 -0.33 -7.66 2.00
CA HIS A 127 -0.21 -6.79 0.83
C HIS A 127 0.98 -7.19 -0.05
N GLY A 128 2.09 -7.59 0.56
CA GLY A 128 3.33 -8.01 -0.10
C GLY A 128 4.35 -6.89 -0.27
N ARG A 129 3.93 -5.63 -0.32
CA ARG A 129 4.78 -4.43 -0.35
C ARG A 129 4.00 -3.17 0.02
N PRO A 130 3.44 -3.05 1.22
CA PRO A 130 2.65 -1.88 1.60
C PRO A 130 3.53 -0.62 1.67
N ALA A 131 3.06 0.47 1.08
CA ALA A 131 3.66 1.80 1.22
C ALA A 131 2.54 2.82 1.42
N LEU A 132 2.78 3.94 2.11
CA LEU A 132 1.74 4.93 2.40
C LEU A 132 1.05 5.49 1.15
N ARG A 133 1.75 5.52 0.01
CA ARG A 133 1.16 5.91 -1.27
C ARG A 133 0.13 4.90 -1.81
N ASP A 134 0.17 3.66 -1.31
CA ASP A 134 -0.74 2.58 -1.72
C ASP A 134 -1.97 2.52 -0.82
N PHE A 135 -2.03 3.36 0.23
CA PHE A 135 -3.18 3.54 1.09
C PHE A 135 -3.89 4.85 0.73
N LEU A 136 -5.18 4.74 0.50
CA LEU A 136 -6.08 5.87 0.29
C LEU A 136 -6.90 6.13 1.54
N TYR A 137 -7.26 7.38 1.78
CA TYR A 137 -8.12 7.77 2.90
C TYR A 137 -9.24 8.68 2.41
N GLU A 138 -10.45 8.38 2.84
CA GLU A 138 -11.66 9.16 2.59
C GLU A 138 -12.67 8.90 3.71
N ASP A 139 -13.17 9.95 4.35
CA ASP A 139 -14.24 9.90 5.36
C ASP A 139 -14.04 8.84 6.45
N GLY A 140 -12.84 8.77 7.02
CA GLY A 140 -12.52 7.81 8.08
C GLY A 140 -12.20 6.39 7.60
N ARG A 141 -12.29 6.13 6.29
CA ARG A 141 -12.06 4.82 5.68
C ARG A 141 -10.70 4.76 4.98
N VAL A 142 -9.99 3.67 5.20
CA VAL A 142 -8.73 3.37 4.49
C VAL A 142 -8.97 2.30 3.45
N THR A 143 -8.40 2.48 2.26
CA THR A 143 -8.46 1.53 1.14
C THR A 143 -7.05 1.31 0.60
N LEU A 144 -6.71 0.08 0.21
CA LEU A 144 -5.39 -0.31 -0.27
C LEU A 144 -5.40 -0.55 -1.79
N LEU A 145 -4.35 -0.06 -2.44
CA LEU A 145 -4.10 -0.21 -3.88
C LEU A 145 -2.87 -1.10 -4.14
N ASP A 146 -2.62 -1.39 -5.40
CA ASP A 146 -1.38 -2.00 -5.94
C ASP A 146 -1.13 -3.44 -5.48
N TRP A 147 -2.11 -4.29 -5.68
CA TRP A 147 -2.11 -5.72 -5.32
C TRP A 147 -1.26 -6.62 -6.25
N GLU A 148 -0.44 -6.05 -7.13
CA GLU A 148 0.36 -6.80 -8.11
C GLU A 148 1.51 -7.62 -7.50
N ASN A 149 1.87 -7.35 -6.23
CA ASN A 149 2.98 -8.00 -5.57
C ASN A 149 2.59 -9.32 -4.92
N MET A 150 3.07 -10.44 -5.47
CA MET A 150 2.90 -11.74 -4.81
C MET A 150 3.80 -11.86 -3.57
N PRO A 151 3.28 -12.41 -2.47
CA PRO A 151 4.11 -12.70 -1.31
C PRO A 151 5.23 -13.67 -1.66
N ARG A 152 6.47 -13.32 -1.31
CA ARG A 152 7.67 -14.13 -1.67
C ARG A 152 7.86 -15.37 -0.80
N TRP A 153 7.10 -15.52 0.28
CA TRP A 153 7.28 -16.61 1.24
C TRP A 153 5.97 -17.35 1.48
N ASP A 154 6.03 -18.65 1.65
CA ASP A 154 4.86 -19.48 1.97
C ASP A 154 4.41 -19.33 3.42
N ASN A 155 5.34 -18.98 4.32
CA ASN A 155 5.07 -18.82 5.75
C ASN A 155 4.30 -17.52 6.04
N LYS A 156 3.04 -17.63 6.51
CA LYS A 156 2.15 -16.52 6.87
C LYS A 156 2.81 -15.55 7.86
N LYS A 157 3.42 -16.07 8.94
CA LYS A 157 4.10 -15.27 9.97
C LYS A 157 5.18 -14.37 9.33
N LYS A 158 6.00 -14.93 8.44
CA LYS A 158 7.06 -14.18 7.76
C LYS A 158 6.48 -13.12 6.82
N ARG A 159 5.41 -13.43 6.08
CA ARG A 159 4.73 -12.47 5.20
C ARG A 159 4.20 -11.26 5.96
N MET A 160 3.46 -11.50 7.06
CA MET A 160 2.93 -10.44 7.92
C MET A 160 4.04 -9.59 8.54
N THR A 161 5.12 -10.24 9.00
CA THR A 161 6.30 -9.56 9.55
C THR A 161 6.94 -8.63 8.51
N MET A 162 7.06 -9.08 7.27
CA MET A 162 7.67 -8.27 6.21
C MET A 162 6.77 -7.11 5.79
N ASP A 163 5.46 -7.30 5.67
CA ASP A 163 4.53 -6.19 5.41
C ASP A 163 4.62 -5.11 6.50
N TYR A 164 4.60 -5.53 7.76
CA TYR A 164 4.71 -4.62 8.90
C TYR A 164 6.04 -3.85 8.90
N LEU A 165 7.16 -4.54 8.70
CA LEU A 165 8.48 -3.91 8.63
C LEU A 165 8.61 -2.96 7.44
N LEU A 166 8.08 -3.34 6.27
CA LEU A 166 8.14 -2.49 5.08
C LEU A 166 7.29 -1.22 5.25
N LEU A 167 6.09 -1.33 5.82
CA LEU A 167 5.26 -0.15 6.06
C LEU A 167 5.94 0.83 7.01
N LEU A 168 6.50 0.35 8.13
CA LEU A 168 7.24 1.20 9.06
C LEU A 168 8.50 1.79 8.41
N LEU A 169 9.28 0.99 7.67
CA LEU A 169 10.47 1.44 6.97
C LEU A 169 10.16 2.59 6.00
N LEU A 170 9.08 2.43 5.23
CA LEU A 170 8.69 3.43 4.24
C LEU A 170 8.11 4.68 4.91
N LEU A 171 7.47 4.58 6.07
CA LEU A 171 7.10 5.74 6.86
C LEU A 171 8.35 6.45 7.43
N PHE A 172 9.33 5.73 7.99
CA PHE A 172 10.60 6.33 8.43
C PHE A 172 11.38 7.03 7.31
N ARG A 173 11.17 6.65 6.07
CA ARG A 173 11.80 7.24 4.89
C ARG A 173 11.18 8.58 4.47
N GLU A 174 9.95 8.84 4.87
CA GLU A 174 9.26 10.08 4.49
C GLU A 174 9.85 11.28 5.24
N PRO A 175 10.03 12.44 4.56
CA PRO A 175 10.66 13.63 5.16
C PRO A 175 9.85 14.24 6.31
N TYR A 176 8.55 13.98 6.37
CA TYR A 176 7.65 14.41 7.44
C TYR A 176 7.57 13.41 8.59
N SER A 177 8.34 12.31 8.55
CA SER A 177 8.24 11.23 9.54
C SER A 177 8.71 11.66 10.92
N GLU A 178 7.80 11.66 11.87
CA GLU A 178 8.01 11.89 13.30
C GLU A 178 7.74 10.61 14.09
N ILE A 179 8.28 10.54 15.30
CA ILE A 179 8.13 9.35 16.15
C ILE A 179 6.66 9.11 16.55
N ASP A 180 5.89 10.17 16.72
CA ASP A 180 4.48 10.04 17.11
C ASP A 180 3.63 9.53 15.95
N TYR A 181 4.00 9.78 14.71
CA TYR A 181 3.39 9.17 13.53
C TYR A 181 3.63 7.65 13.48
N ILE A 182 4.86 7.23 13.79
CA ILE A 182 5.20 5.81 13.87
C ILE A 182 4.38 5.13 14.97
N LYS A 183 4.30 5.75 16.17
CA LYS A 183 3.51 5.23 17.30
C LYS A 183 2.01 5.17 16.97
N ALA A 184 1.47 6.17 16.26
CA ALA A 184 0.07 6.21 15.85
C ALA A 184 -0.26 5.04 14.92
N LEU A 185 0.56 4.82 13.88
CA LEU A 185 0.40 3.70 12.97
C LEU A 185 0.51 2.35 13.72
N GLU A 186 1.50 2.18 14.59
CA GLU A 186 1.64 0.97 15.42
C GLU A 186 0.47 0.76 16.37
N LYS A 187 -0.04 1.83 17.00
CA LYS A 187 -1.23 1.77 17.86
C LYS A 187 -2.42 1.18 17.11
N GLY A 188 -2.67 1.66 15.89
CA GLY A 188 -3.73 1.13 15.05
C GLY A 188 -3.53 -0.34 14.72
N TYR A 189 -2.34 -0.70 14.23
CA TYR A 189 -2.00 -2.07 13.86
C TYR A 189 -2.10 -3.06 15.04
N THR A 190 -1.46 -2.72 16.16
CA THR A 190 -1.44 -3.60 17.35
C THR A 190 -2.78 -3.69 18.05
N GLY A 191 -3.61 -2.64 17.97
CA GLY A 191 -4.98 -2.64 18.48
C GLY A 191 -5.86 -3.69 17.81
N VAL A 192 -5.62 -3.98 16.53
CA VAL A 192 -6.34 -5.02 15.78
C VAL A 192 -5.63 -6.37 15.86
N ASN A 193 -4.32 -6.42 15.67
CA ASN A 193 -3.56 -7.67 15.49
C ASN A 193 -2.80 -8.16 16.75
N GLY A 194 -3.08 -7.54 17.91
CA GLY A 194 -2.61 -8.04 19.22
C GLY A 194 -1.10 -7.99 19.46
N GLY A 195 -0.32 -7.29 18.65
CA GLY A 195 1.11 -7.06 18.87
C GLY A 195 2.05 -8.26 18.61
N GLU A 196 1.56 -9.42 18.23
CA GLU A 196 2.43 -10.59 17.96
C GLU A 196 3.36 -10.34 16.75
N THR A 197 2.86 -9.71 15.70
CA THR A 197 3.69 -9.37 14.52
C THR A 197 4.82 -8.41 14.90
N ARG A 198 4.58 -7.48 15.83
CA ARG A 198 5.63 -6.59 16.37
C ARG A 198 6.72 -7.40 17.08
N LYS A 199 6.35 -8.38 17.90
CA LYS A 199 7.32 -9.28 18.56
C LYS A 199 8.13 -10.07 17.54
N TRP A 200 7.49 -10.58 16.49
CA TRP A 200 8.17 -11.29 15.40
C TRP A 200 9.12 -10.38 14.61
N ALA A 201 8.70 -9.16 14.34
CA ALA A 201 9.53 -8.15 13.66
C ALA A 201 10.78 -7.82 14.50
N ARG A 202 10.60 -7.61 15.80
CA ARG A 202 11.72 -7.39 16.73
C ARG A 202 12.68 -8.59 16.75
N ALA A 203 12.16 -9.81 16.85
CA ALA A 203 12.97 -11.03 16.84
C ALA A 203 13.71 -11.19 15.50
N PHE A 204 13.07 -10.87 14.37
CA PHE A 204 13.70 -10.89 13.05
C PHE A 204 14.86 -9.90 12.97
N LEU A 205 14.68 -8.66 13.39
CA LEU A 205 15.74 -7.65 13.38
C LEU A 205 16.91 -8.04 14.32
N LYS A 206 16.63 -8.56 15.52
CA LYS A 206 17.68 -9.04 16.42
C LYS A 206 18.47 -10.22 15.84
N LYS A 207 17.81 -11.15 15.18
CA LYS A 207 18.47 -12.26 14.48
C LYS A 207 19.42 -11.79 13.38
N HIS A 208 19.10 -10.64 12.76
CA HIS A 208 19.89 -10.03 11.69
C HIS A 208 20.63 -8.76 12.14
N ALA A 209 21.09 -8.74 13.41
CA ALA A 209 21.72 -7.57 14.04
C ALA A 209 22.93 -7.01 13.27
N LEU A 210 23.71 -7.87 12.60
CA LEU A 210 24.84 -7.45 11.75
C LEU A 210 24.41 -6.46 10.65
N ILE A 211 23.23 -6.68 10.05
CA ILE A 211 22.67 -5.77 9.03
C ILE A 211 22.33 -4.41 9.68
N GLY A 212 21.78 -4.42 10.89
CA GLY A 212 21.46 -3.21 11.64
C GLY A 212 22.72 -2.42 12.03
N HIS A 213 23.77 -3.09 12.46
CA HIS A 213 25.06 -2.45 12.79
C HIS A 213 25.72 -1.88 11.53
N LEU A 214 25.69 -2.62 10.41
CA LEU A 214 26.21 -2.12 9.14
C LEU A 214 25.44 -0.88 8.64
N ALA A 215 24.11 -0.90 8.75
CA ALA A 215 23.29 0.26 8.39
C ALA A 215 23.60 1.47 9.26
N LYS A 216 23.78 1.30 10.58
CA LYS A 216 24.21 2.38 11.49
C LYS A 216 25.58 2.96 11.08
N ALA A 217 26.52 2.12 10.67
CA ALA A 217 27.85 2.56 10.21
C ALA A 217 27.79 3.30 8.87
N LEU A 218 26.87 2.91 7.97
CA LEU A 218 26.68 3.53 6.65
C LEU A 218 25.79 4.78 6.68
N ASP A 219 25.12 5.07 7.81
CA ASP A 219 24.23 6.22 7.99
C ASP A 219 24.97 7.57 7.76
N VAL A 220 26.30 7.58 7.98
CA VAL A 220 27.20 8.71 7.68
C VAL A 220 27.15 9.15 6.21
N PHE A 221 26.78 8.27 5.28
CA PHE A 221 26.67 8.58 3.85
C PHE A 221 25.32 9.19 3.45
N HIS A 222 24.42 9.45 4.42
CA HIS A 222 23.11 10.08 4.21
C HIS A 222 22.24 9.44 3.10
N MET A 223 22.36 8.14 2.91
CA MET A 223 21.50 7.40 1.99
C MET A 223 20.12 7.20 2.65
N LYS A 224 19.08 7.82 2.12
CA LYS A 224 17.71 7.82 2.70
C LYS A 224 17.20 6.45 3.13
N ASP A 225 17.52 5.41 2.38
CA ASP A 225 17.08 4.04 2.71
C ASP A 225 17.86 3.46 3.90
N VAL A 226 19.14 3.81 4.02
CA VAL A 226 20.02 3.38 5.13
C VAL A 226 19.64 4.11 6.41
N GLU A 227 19.39 5.41 6.33
CA GLU A 227 18.93 6.23 7.45
C GLU A 227 17.58 5.73 7.98
N ALA A 228 16.61 5.52 7.09
CA ALA A 228 15.30 4.99 7.46
C ALA A 228 15.42 3.61 8.14
N PHE A 229 16.27 2.73 7.61
CA PHE A 229 16.49 1.41 8.21
C PHE A 229 17.19 1.52 9.58
N SER A 230 18.15 2.42 9.74
CA SER A 230 18.82 2.68 11.02
C SER A 230 17.83 3.19 12.07
N ARG A 231 16.93 4.10 11.71
CA ARG A 231 15.83 4.60 12.57
C ARG A 231 14.87 3.48 12.96
N LEU A 232 14.41 2.69 12.00
CA LEU A 232 13.53 1.53 12.23
C LEU A 232 14.20 0.51 13.18
N TYR A 233 15.48 0.21 12.95
CA TYR A 233 16.21 -0.74 13.78
C TYR A 233 16.31 -0.25 15.22
N ARG A 234 16.72 1.00 15.46
CA ARG A 234 16.73 1.61 16.80
C ARG A 234 15.36 1.57 17.46
N TYR A 235 14.32 1.88 16.72
CA TYR A 235 12.95 1.92 17.25
C TYR A 235 12.41 0.57 17.70
N LEU A 236 12.70 -0.50 16.95
CA LEU A 236 12.14 -1.83 17.23
C LEU A 236 13.07 -2.77 18.00
N ALA A 237 14.41 -2.68 17.80
CA ALA A 237 15.36 -3.64 18.36
C ALA A 237 15.93 -3.22 19.72
N ASP A 238 16.02 -1.92 19.94
CA ASP A 238 16.38 -1.35 21.24
C ASP A 238 15.14 -1.31 22.13
#